data_64daad7ad00c08ff3d9a5987cc5d9089
#
_entry.id   64daad7ad00c08ff3d9a5987cc5d9089
#
_cell.length_a   1.000
_cell.length_b   1.000
_cell.length_c   1.000
_cell.angle_alpha   90.00
_cell.angle_beta   90.00
_cell.angle_gamma   90.00
#
_symmetry.space_group_name_H-M   'P 1'
#
loop_
_entity.id
_entity.type
_entity.pdbx_description
1 polymer ?
#
loop_
_entity_poly.entity_id
_entity_poly.type
_entity_poly.pdbx_seq_one_letter_code
_entity_poly.pdbx_strand_id
1 'polypeptide(L)'
;MIQYTKMQDIEYLKDNYDYLVGWGVGRDEFLGRYNPSLYHLDYMIDGRDHCVGQIKCGMKISPKSVLNEIKDKGTICFIIYPNPELEIIQQIQEFVTDFSVIVSRLVNCGEMVSKLSFSTDNEDRILLHALKCMKVERPYYVDIGVCHPVIRNNTYLFYHEGYTEGVLIEPNPIMCGLAELYRPKNKIVKMGACGGEGGTMQYYQSSVSAYTGYNTFDKELALKRGFDLQNGLDIPVHNINQIFEENCVRCPDVIDIDTEGMDFELLQALDTERFRVKLICTEICTSDDEFDDMMKKKRYIHFMRTSENGIYLAEEYIDKFHR
;
A
#
# COMPACT_ATOMS: atom_id res chain seq x y z
N MET A 1 -0.60 25.78 12.26
CA MET A 1 -0.69 25.29 10.85
C MET A 1 -0.81 23.78 10.88
N ILE A 2 -1.79 23.18 10.21
CA ILE A 2 -1.92 21.72 10.19
C ILE A 2 -0.90 21.15 9.23
N GLN A 3 -0.06 20.22 9.70
CA GLN A 3 0.91 19.52 8.88
C GLN A 3 0.53 18.05 8.78
N TYR A 4 0.28 17.57 7.56
CA TYR A 4 0.17 16.15 7.30
C TYR A 4 1.56 15.51 7.34
N THR A 5 1.77 14.68 8.32
CA THR A 5 3.02 13.93 8.48
C THR A 5 2.91 12.60 7.75
N LYS A 6 3.97 12.21 7.04
CA LYS A 6 4.09 10.88 6.45
C LYS A 6 3.99 9.81 7.55
N MET A 7 3.44 8.65 7.23
CA MET A 7 3.50 7.52 8.15
C MET A 7 4.96 7.23 8.51
N GLN A 8 5.28 7.28 9.79
CA GLN A 8 6.61 7.09 10.35
C GLN A 8 6.59 5.98 11.40
N ASP A 9 7.75 5.49 11.79
CA ASP A 9 7.88 4.64 12.97
C ASP A 9 7.41 5.38 14.22
N ILE A 10 6.84 4.65 15.17
CA ILE A 10 6.42 5.23 16.46
C ILE A 10 7.63 5.81 17.23
N GLU A 11 8.79 5.19 17.13
CA GLU A 11 10.03 5.70 17.73
C GLU A 11 10.41 7.06 17.14
N TYR A 12 10.37 7.18 15.80
CA TYR A 12 10.58 8.47 15.14
C TYR A 12 9.58 9.52 15.60
N LEU A 13 8.30 9.15 15.76
CA LEU A 13 7.29 10.09 16.25
C LEU A 13 7.58 10.56 17.67
N LYS A 14 7.97 9.65 18.56
CA LYS A 14 8.34 9.98 19.94
C LYS A 14 9.57 10.86 20.03
N ASP A 15 10.51 10.73 19.11
CA ASP A 15 11.73 11.55 19.06
C ASP A 15 11.47 12.96 18.49
N ASN A 16 10.38 13.14 17.71
CA ASN A 16 10.12 14.38 17.00
C ASN A 16 8.91 15.18 17.52
N TYR A 17 8.10 14.58 18.40
CA TYR A 17 6.94 15.23 19.00
C TYR A 17 6.94 15.06 20.51
N ASP A 18 6.56 16.13 21.22
CA ASP A 18 6.46 16.12 22.66
C ASP A 18 5.23 15.33 23.15
N TYR A 19 4.17 15.29 22.34
CA TYR A 19 2.95 14.55 22.62
C TYR A 19 2.44 13.77 21.41
N LEU A 20 2.13 12.49 21.63
CA LEU A 20 1.41 11.63 20.71
C LEU A 20 0.00 11.36 21.22
N VAL A 21 -1.00 11.80 20.47
CA VAL A 21 -2.41 11.72 20.86
C VAL A 21 -3.19 10.86 19.88
N GLY A 22 -3.71 9.72 20.33
CA GLY A 22 -4.59 8.87 19.53
C GLY A 22 -6.03 9.38 19.58
N TRP A 23 -6.68 9.53 18.43
CA TRP A 23 -8.07 10.00 18.35
C TRP A 23 -8.97 8.99 17.66
N GLY A 24 -10.12 8.69 18.32
CA GLY A 24 -11.15 7.85 17.75
C GLY A 24 -10.90 6.35 17.89
N VAL A 25 -10.60 5.90 19.07
CA VAL A 25 -10.29 4.49 19.42
C VAL A 25 -11.56 3.62 19.50
N GLY A 26 -12.51 3.85 18.60
CA GLY A 26 -13.85 3.29 18.71
C GLY A 26 -13.96 1.78 18.52
N ARG A 27 -13.12 1.18 17.68
CA ARG A 27 -13.13 -0.25 17.36
C ARG A 27 -11.72 -0.78 17.32
N ASP A 28 -11.48 -1.93 17.95
CA ASP A 28 -10.14 -2.53 18.06
C ASP A 28 -9.55 -2.90 16.69
N GLU A 29 -10.40 -3.29 15.75
CA GLU A 29 -10.05 -3.59 14.37
C GLU A 29 -9.46 -2.42 13.56
N PHE A 30 -9.63 -1.19 14.03
CA PHE A 30 -9.16 0.01 13.34
C PHE A 30 -7.84 0.59 13.87
N LEU A 31 -7.23 -0.04 14.86
CA LEU A 31 -6.04 0.51 15.51
C LEU A 31 -4.75 0.35 14.69
N GLY A 32 -4.73 -0.66 13.81
CA GLY A 32 -3.67 -0.84 12.82
C GLY A 32 -2.25 -0.72 13.35
N ARG A 33 -1.40 -0.08 12.54
CA ARG A 33 0.04 0.09 12.78
C ARG A 33 0.37 0.83 14.08
N TYR A 34 -0.47 1.75 14.49
CA TYR A 34 -0.27 2.56 15.70
C TYR A 34 -1.13 2.06 16.87
N ASN A 35 -1.35 0.74 16.94
CA ASN A 35 -2.16 0.12 17.97
C ASN A 35 -1.65 0.50 19.38
N PRO A 36 -2.45 1.19 20.21
CA PRO A 36 -2.03 1.62 21.53
C PRO A 36 -1.70 0.47 22.50
N SER A 37 -2.14 -0.76 22.22
CA SER A 37 -1.74 -1.94 23.00
C SER A 37 -0.24 -2.25 22.87
N LEU A 38 0.37 -1.84 21.77
CA LEU A 38 1.77 -2.07 21.47
C LEU A 38 2.64 -0.86 21.78
N TYR A 39 2.04 0.33 21.75
CA TYR A 39 2.74 1.59 21.94
C TYR A 39 2.01 2.47 22.95
N HIS A 40 2.72 2.95 23.95
CA HIS A 40 2.19 3.94 24.87
C HIS A 40 2.13 5.31 24.16
N LEU A 41 0.90 5.72 23.83
CA LEU A 41 0.61 7.10 23.47
C LEU A 41 0.49 7.94 24.76
N ASP A 42 0.66 9.25 24.67
CA ASP A 42 0.51 10.10 25.83
C ASP A 42 -0.97 10.22 26.22
N TYR A 43 -1.84 10.33 25.23
CA TYR A 43 -3.28 10.42 25.45
C TYR A 43 -4.05 9.62 24.39
N MET A 44 -5.19 9.08 24.81
CA MET A 44 -6.22 8.54 23.92
C MET A 44 -7.49 9.34 24.10
N ILE A 45 -8.05 9.82 22.99
CA ILE A 45 -9.29 10.62 22.97
C ILE A 45 -10.30 9.94 22.04
N ASP A 46 -11.58 10.00 22.40
CA ASP A 46 -12.69 9.64 21.51
C ASP A 46 -13.65 10.83 21.42
N GLY A 47 -14.19 11.06 20.22
CA GLY A 47 -15.16 12.13 19.98
C GLY A 47 -16.49 11.96 20.73
N ARG A 48 -16.76 10.75 21.22
CA ARG A 48 -18.00 10.38 21.90
C ARG A 48 -17.81 10.46 23.41
N ASP A 49 -18.56 11.34 24.05
CA ASP A 49 -18.43 11.61 25.50
C ASP A 49 -18.63 10.37 26.38
N HIS A 50 -19.50 9.43 25.97
CA HIS A 50 -19.75 8.20 26.75
C HIS A 50 -18.54 7.23 26.77
N CYS A 51 -17.55 7.43 25.91
CA CYS A 51 -16.32 6.66 25.91
C CYS A 51 -15.29 7.16 26.94
N VAL A 52 -15.44 8.38 27.43
CA VAL A 52 -14.50 8.98 28.38
C VAL A 52 -14.46 8.16 29.69
N GLY A 53 -13.24 7.87 30.11
CA GLY A 53 -12.99 7.08 31.33
C GLY A 53 -12.95 5.57 31.11
N GLN A 54 -13.41 5.07 29.97
CA GLN A 54 -13.25 3.65 29.62
C GLN A 54 -11.78 3.31 29.37
N ILE A 55 -11.41 2.06 29.62
CA ILE A 55 -10.08 1.54 29.34
C ILE A 55 -10.16 0.78 28.01
N LYS A 56 -9.34 1.18 27.03
CA LYS A 56 -9.13 0.49 25.78
C LYS A 56 -7.64 0.33 25.51
N CYS A 57 -7.24 -0.81 25.01
CA CYS A 57 -5.83 -1.11 24.72
C CYS A 57 -4.89 -0.80 25.90
N GLY A 58 -5.35 -1.03 27.15
CA GLY A 58 -4.59 -0.74 28.37
C GLY A 58 -4.52 0.74 28.75
N MET A 59 -5.09 1.65 27.98
CA MET A 59 -5.10 3.09 28.23
C MET A 59 -6.50 3.62 28.54
N LYS A 60 -6.57 4.62 29.40
CA LYS A 60 -7.83 5.30 29.73
C LYS A 60 -8.14 6.36 28.67
N ILE A 61 -9.37 6.36 28.16
CA ILE A 61 -9.84 7.39 27.24
C ILE A 61 -10.01 8.70 27.99
N SER A 62 -9.28 9.72 27.58
CA SER A 62 -9.29 11.07 28.16
C SER A 62 -10.39 11.92 27.54
N PRO A 63 -10.92 12.91 28.26
CA PRO A 63 -11.80 13.91 27.70
C PRO A 63 -11.02 14.83 26.76
N LYS A 64 -11.69 15.41 25.76
CA LYS A 64 -11.09 16.36 24.81
C LYS A 64 -10.43 17.56 25.50
N SER A 65 -10.95 17.95 26.69
CA SER A 65 -10.40 19.05 27.45
C SER A 65 -8.93 18.88 27.87
N VAL A 66 -8.38 17.66 27.86
CA VAL A 66 -6.97 17.41 28.13
C VAL A 66 -6.07 18.18 27.14
N LEU A 67 -6.56 18.47 25.95
CA LEU A 67 -5.84 19.26 24.95
C LEU A 67 -5.53 20.68 25.43
N ASN A 68 -6.38 21.26 26.30
CA ASN A 68 -6.09 22.56 26.92
C ASN A 68 -4.87 22.54 27.86
N GLU A 69 -4.52 21.35 28.35
CA GLU A 69 -3.39 21.18 29.25
C GLU A 69 -2.05 21.08 28.50
N ILE A 70 -2.06 20.61 27.25
CA ILE A 70 -0.85 20.30 26.46
C ILE A 70 -0.61 21.24 25.29
N LYS A 71 -1.62 21.97 24.80
CA LYS A 71 -1.57 22.77 23.56
C LYS A 71 -0.43 23.81 23.51
N ASP A 72 0.00 24.30 24.67
CA ASP A 72 1.05 25.34 24.79
C ASP A 72 2.36 24.77 25.36
N LYS A 73 2.48 23.44 25.51
CA LYS A 73 3.61 22.80 26.19
C LYS A 73 4.60 22.10 25.25
N GLY A 74 4.26 21.99 23.99
CA GLY A 74 5.14 21.34 23.03
C GLY A 74 4.42 21.00 21.71
N THR A 75 5.13 20.27 20.87
CA THR A 75 4.66 19.81 19.58
C THR A 75 3.74 18.60 19.72
N ILE A 76 2.59 18.62 19.05
CA ILE A 76 1.58 17.56 19.15
C ILE A 76 1.43 16.87 17.78
N CYS A 77 1.48 15.54 17.78
CA CYS A 77 1.07 14.73 16.64
C CYS A 77 -0.18 13.92 17.00
N PHE A 78 -1.24 14.12 16.23
CA PHE A 78 -2.47 13.33 16.34
C PHE A 78 -2.42 12.13 15.42
N ILE A 79 -2.77 10.96 15.94
CA ILE A 79 -2.97 9.73 15.18
C ILE A 79 -4.48 9.51 15.09
N ILE A 80 -5.03 9.72 13.90
CA ILE A 80 -6.47 9.58 13.64
C ILE A 80 -6.75 8.18 13.15
N TYR A 81 -7.56 7.42 13.87
CA TYR A 81 -7.89 6.02 13.56
C TYR A 81 -9.13 5.86 12.67
N PRO A 82 -10.27 6.55 12.91
CA PRO A 82 -11.49 6.34 12.13
C PRO A 82 -11.62 7.27 10.93
N ASN A 83 -12.60 6.99 10.10
CA ASN A 83 -13.23 7.95 9.20
C ASN A 83 -14.47 8.55 9.90
N PRO A 84 -14.80 9.83 9.72
CA PRO A 84 -14.28 10.80 8.77
C PRO A 84 -13.16 11.68 9.37
N GLU A 85 -12.05 11.74 8.65
CA GLU A 85 -10.84 12.47 9.04
C GLU A 85 -11.07 13.98 9.20
N LEU A 86 -11.78 14.59 8.25
CA LEU A 86 -11.98 16.04 8.23
C LEU A 86 -12.72 16.54 9.47
N GLU A 87 -13.79 15.86 9.87
CA GLU A 87 -14.59 16.24 11.04
C GLU A 87 -13.79 16.10 12.33
N ILE A 88 -12.90 15.12 12.41
CA ILE A 88 -12.00 14.96 13.55
C ILE A 88 -10.98 16.09 13.61
N ILE A 89 -10.38 16.46 12.47
CA ILE A 89 -9.46 17.59 12.40
C ILE A 89 -10.16 18.87 12.84
N GLN A 90 -11.39 19.11 12.40
CA GLN A 90 -12.20 20.26 12.84
C GLN A 90 -12.42 20.27 14.35
N GLN A 91 -12.71 19.11 14.95
CA GLN A 91 -12.85 19.01 16.43
C GLN A 91 -11.52 19.28 17.15
N ILE A 92 -10.39 18.84 16.60
CA ILE A 92 -9.06 19.13 17.16
C ILE A 92 -8.79 20.63 17.10
N GLN A 93 -9.16 21.29 15.99
CA GLN A 93 -8.96 22.74 15.79
C GLN A 93 -9.70 23.62 16.81
N GLU A 94 -10.74 23.11 17.45
CA GLU A 94 -11.42 23.83 18.55
C GLU A 94 -10.49 24.04 19.77
N PHE A 95 -9.45 23.22 19.90
CA PHE A 95 -8.52 23.22 21.05
C PHE A 95 -7.09 23.63 20.65
N VAL A 96 -6.60 23.15 19.52
CA VAL A 96 -5.21 23.30 19.09
C VAL A 96 -5.16 23.85 17.66
N THR A 97 -4.34 24.88 17.43
CA THR A 97 -4.23 25.53 16.10
C THR A 97 -2.99 25.10 15.32
N ASP A 98 -1.99 24.53 15.98
CA ASP A 98 -0.74 24.09 15.36
C ASP A 98 -0.42 22.66 15.80
N PHE A 99 -0.51 21.73 14.87
CA PHE A 99 -0.31 20.31 15.14
C PHE A 99 -0.03 19.52 13.87
N SER A 100 0.54 18.35 14.04
CA SER A 100 0.73 17.37 12.97
C SER A 100 -0.33 16.26 13.04
N VAL A 101 -0.67 15.71 11.90
CA VAL A 101 -1.67 14.65 11.76
C VAL A 101 -1.10 13.48 10.98
N ILE A 102 -1.34 12.28 11.50
CA ILE A 102 -1.18 11.02 10.78
C ILE A 102 -2.55 10.34 10.74
N VAL A 103 -2.96 9.85 9.60
CA VAL A 103 -4.15 9.02 9.47
C VAL A 103 -3.72 7.56 9.48
N SER A 104 -4.07 6.86 10.57
CA SER A 104 -3.87 5.43 10.69
C SER A 104 -4.97 4.72 9.90
N ARG A 105 -4.73 4.46 8.62
CA ARG A 105 -5.64 3.60 7.86
C ARG A 105 -5.36 2.15 8.23
N LEU A 106 -6.44 1.37 8.26
CA LEU A 106 -6.44 -0.06 8.54
C LEU A 106 -5.26 -0.78 7.91
N VAL A 107 -4.41 -1.28 8.76
CA VAL A 107 -3.50 -2.34 8.40
C VAL A 107 -3.73 -3.43 9.43
N ASN A 108 -4.17 -4.60 9.00
CA ASN A 108 -4.19 -5.79 9.83
C ASN A 108 -2.75 -6.16 10.16
N CYS A 109 -2.17 -5.51 11.14
CA CYS A 109 -0.82 -5.77 11.58
C CYS A 109 -0.85 -6.71 12.76
N GLY A 110 -0.88 -8.01 12.51
CA GLY A 110 -0.34 -8.96 13.48
C GLY A 110 1.14 -8.60 13.76
N GLU A 111 1.48 -8.48 15.01
CA GLU A 111 2.81 -8.56 15.64
C GLU A 111 4.08 -7.90 15.02
N MET A 112 4.06 -7.30 13.82
CA MET A 112 5.26 -6.75 13.17
C MET A 112 5.30 -5.22 13.04
N VAL A 113 4.79 -4.51 14.01
CA VAL A 113 4.46 -3.08 13.95
C VAL A 113 5.63 -2.14 14.27
N SER A 114 6.85 -2.62 14.40
CA SER A 114 8.00 -1.77 14.78
C SER A 114 8.73 -1.10 13.60
N LYS A 115 8.28 -1.29 12.35
CA LYS A 115 8.97 -0.73 11.18
C LYS A 115 8.00 -0.20 10.14
N LEU A 116 8.42 0.85 9.41
CA LEU A 116 7.65 1.50 8.36
C LEU A 116 7.26 0.52 7.24
N SER A 117 5.99 0.53 6.83
CA SER A 117 5.47 -0.12 5.63
C SER A 117 4.40 0.75 4.98
N PHE A 118 4.24 0.66 3.68
CA PHE A 118 3.24 1.41 2.89
C PHE A 118 2.20 0.48 2.26
N SER A 119 2.45 -0.82 2.26
CA SER A 119 1.52 -1.85 1.79
C SER A 119 0.43 -2.18 2.82
N THR A 120 -0.52 -3.01 2.44
CA THR A 120 -1.64 -3.41 3.30
C THR A 120 -1.17 -4.35 4.41
N ASP A 121 -0.43 -5.40 4.07
CA ASP A 121 -0.04 -6.50 4.96
C ASP A 121 1.49 -6.65 5.09
N ASN A 122 2.25 -5.57 4.91
CA ASN A 122 3.70 -5.54 4.95
C ASN A 122 4.40 -6.27 3.77
N GLU A 123 3.76 -6.42 2.63
CA GLU A 123 4.33 -7.01 1.43
C GLU A 123 5.64 -6.34 1.05
N ASP A 124 5.66 -5.01 1.05
CA ASP A 124 6.83 -4.19 0.75
C ASP A 124 8.04 -4.54 1.62
N ARG A 125 7.81 -4.85 2.90
CA ARG A 125 8.86 -5.26 3.84
C ARG A 125 9.31 -6.69 3.62
N ILE A 126 8.37 -7.59 3.33
CA ILE A 126 8.67 -8.99 3.01
C ILE A 126 9.55 -9.03 1.77
N LEU A 127 9.17 -8.31 0.71
CA LEU A 127 9.93 -8.22 -0.53
C LEU A 127 11.33 -7.64 -0.30
N LEU A 128 11.42 -6.51 0.40
CA LEU A 128 12.71 -5.87 0.69
C LEU A 128 13.61 -6.74 1.57
N HIS A 129 13.04 -7.44 2.56
CA HIS A 129 13.78 -8.38 3.39
C HIS A 129 14.31 -9.54 2.56
N ALA A 130 13.48 -10.14 1.72
CA ALA A 130 13.89 -11.25 0.85
C ALA A 130 15.04 -10.84 -0.08
N LEU A 131 14.97 -9.65 -0.70
CA LEU A 131 16.06 -9.13 -1.53
C LEU A 131 17.37 -8.95 -0.74
N LYS A 132 17.29 -8.47 0.50
CA LYS A 132 18.46 -8.35 1.39
C LYS A 132 19.09 -9.72 1.70
N CYS A 133 18.27 -10.74 1.96
CA CYS A 133 18.74 -12.12 2.13
C CYS A 133 19.45 -12.66 0.87
N MET A 134 18.96 -12.30 -0.30
CA MET A 134 19.57 -12.62 -1.58
C MET A 134 20.77 -11.72 -1.95
N LYS A 135 21.14 -10.76 -1.07
CA LYS A 135 22.22 -9.79 -1.27
C LYS A 135 22.04 -8.91 -2.51
N VAL A 136 20.81 -8.54 -2.82
CA VAL A 136 20.51 -7.55 -3.85
C VAL A 136 20.71 -6.15 -3.25
N GLU A 137 21.77 -5.47 -3.66
CA GLU A 137 22.16 -4.17 -3.12
C GLU A 137 21.36 -3.00 -3.70
N ARG A 138 20.96 -3.12 -4.96
CA ARG A 138 20.22 -2.09 -5.71
C ARG A 138 19.02 -2.71 -6.40
N PRO A 139 17.92 -2.92 -5.65
CA PRO A 139 16.69 -3.48 -6.20
C PRO A 139 16.16 -2.66 -7.39
N TYR A 140 15.80 -3.37 -8.46
CA TYR A 140 15.08 -2.83 -9.60
C TYR A 140 13.71 -3.49 -9.67
N TYR A 141 12.66 -2.70 -9.75
CA TYR A 141 11.31 -3.20 -9.62
C TYR A 141 10.38 -2.68 -10.71
N VAL A 142 9.36 -3.46 -11.00
CA VAL A 142 8.21 -3.09 -11.83
C VAL A 142 6.95 -3.23 -11.00
N ASP A 143 6.08 -2.23 -11.08
CA ASP A 143 4.81 -2.16 -10.37
C ASP A 143 3.71 -1.98 -11.41
N ILE A 144 2.81 -2.94 -11.51
CA ILE A 144 1.74 -3.01 -12.52
C ILE A 144 0.40 -2.90 -11.83
N GLY A 145 -0.32 -1.82 -12.09
CA GLY A 145 -1.52 -1.45 -11.36
C GLY A 145 -1.19 -0.65 -10.09
N VAL A 146 -0.34 0.36 -10.26
CA VAL A 146 0.21 1.18 -9.15
C VAL A 146 -0.86 1.75 -8.25
N CYS A 147 -2.02 2.12 -8.80
CA CYS A 147 -3.07 2.85 -8.10
C CYS A 147 -2.47 4.06 -7.36
N HIS A 148 -2.64 4.20 -6.07
CA HIS A 148 -2.03 5.30 -5.33
C HIS A 148 -0.53 5.02 -5.10
N PRO A 149 0.39 5.88 -5.59
CA PRO A 149 1.84 5.59 -5.62
C PRO A 149 2.52 5.52 -4.24
N VAL A 150 1.80 5.78 -3.15
CA VAL A 150 2.32 5.78 -1.78
C VAL A 150 1.47 4.93 -0.84
N ILE A 151 0.13 5.08 -0.89
CA ILE A 151 -0.80 4.47 0.06
C ILE A 151 -1.21 3.11 -0.45
N ARG A 152 -1.11 2.07 0.40
CA ARG A 152 -1.41 0.67 0.05
C ARG A 152 -0.62 0.21 -1.17
N ASN A 153 0.65 0.61 -1.26
CA ASN A 153 1.50 0.32 -2.41
C ASN A 153 2.68 -0.57 -1.99
N ASN A 154 2.85 -1.69 -2.68
CA ASN A 154 3.82 -2.73 -2.34
C ASN A 154 5.26 -2.39 -2.73
N THR A 155 5.47 -1.34 -3.53
CA THR A 155 6.79 -0.95 -4.03
C THR A 155 7.28 0.41 -3.53
N TYR A 156 6.44 1.21 -2.89
CA TYR A 156 6.86 2.54 -2.45
C TYR A 156 7.97 2.51 -1.40
N LEU A 157 8.01 1.48 -0.55
CA LEU A 157 9.11 1.33 0.42
C LEU A 157 10.48 1.30 -0.26
N PHE A 158 10.61 0.67 -1.43
CA PHE A 158 11.86 0.69 -2.19
C PHE A 158 12.27 2.13 -2.56
N TYR A 159 11.32 2.90 -3.08
CA TYR A 159 11.55 4.30 -3.43
C TYR A 159 11.90 5.15 -2.22
N HIS A 160 11.21 4.94 -1.10
CA HIS A 160 11.46 5.62 0.18
C HIS A 160 12.85 5.33 0.74
N GLU A 161 13.33 4.08 0.63
CA GLU A 161 14.68 3.65 1.03
C GLU A 161 15.78 4.11 0.06
N GLY A 162 15.43 4.86 -0.99
CA GLY A 162 16.37 5.42 -1.95
C GLY A 162 16.62 4.56 -3.20
N TYR A 163 15.96 3.42 -3.35
CA TYR A 163 16.00 2.59 -4.55
C TYR A 163 15.02 3.16 -5.58
N THR A 164 15.46 4.17 -6.33
CA THR A 164 14.60 4.94 -7.22
C THR A 164 14.53 4.42 -8.65
N GLU A 165 15.30 3.40 -8.97
CA GLU A 165 15.24 2.73 -10.27
C GLU A 165 14.06 1.76 -10.29
N GLY A 166 12.97 2.14 -10.97
CA GLY A 166 11.77 1.31 -11.11
C GLY A 166 10.85 1.81 -12.21
N VAL A 167 10.00 0.93 -12.70
CA VAL A 167 8.97 1.23 -13.70
C VAL A 167 7.60 1.08 -13.07
N LEU A 168 6.76 2.07 -13.24
CA LEU A 168 5.37 2.11 -12.79
C LEU A 168 4.45 2.06 -13.99
N ILE A 169 3.58 1.07 -14.06
CA ILE A 169 2.62 0.88 -15.16
C ILE A 169 1.23 1.13 -14.58
N GLU A 170 0.58 2.19 -15.06
CA GLU A 170 -0.69 2.65 -14.49
C GLU A 170 -1.62 3.18 -15.59
N PRO A 171 -2.84 2.62 -15.74
CA PRO A 171 -3.81 3.07 -16.72
C PRO A 171 -4.55 4.36 -16.33
N ASN A 172 -4.74 4.64 -15.02
CA ASN A 172 -5.51 5.77 -14.54
C ASN A 172 -4.73 7.09 -14.65
N PRO A 173 -5.17 8.05 -15.48
CA PRO A 173 -4.43 9.31 -15.67
C PRO A 173 -4.22 10.12 -14.38
N ILE A 174 -5.16 10.04 -13.44
CA ILE A 174 -5.06 10.74 -12.14
C ILE A 174 -3.95 10.11 -11.31
N MET A 175 -3.91 8.78 -11.24
CA MET A 175 -2.88 8.04 -10.50
C MET A 175 -1.50 8.22 -11.14
N CYS A 176 -1.43 8.27 -12.48
CA CYS A 176 -0.20 8.67 -13.17
C CYS A 176 0.29 10.06 -12.74
N GLY A 177 -0.60 11.04 -12.65
CA GLY A 177 -0.25 12.38 -12.17
C GLY A 177 0.25 12.39 -10.72
N LEU A 178 -0.35 11.58 -9.84
CA LEU A 178 0.16 11.39 -8.47
C LEU A 178 1.52 10.69 -8.46
N ALA A 179 1.73 9.70 -9.33
CA ALA A 179 3.02 9.02 -9.44
C ALA A 179 4.13 9.98 -9.92
N GLU A 180 3.85 10.85 -10.88
CA GLU A 180 4.78 11.91 -11.31
C GLU A 180 5.14 12.87 -10.17
N LEU A 181 4.20 13.15 -9.28
CA LEU A 181 4.41 14.03 -8.13
C LEU A 181 5.20 13.36 -7.00
N TYR A 182 4.82 12.13 -6.61
CA TYR A 182 5.39 11.48 -5.44
C TYR A 182 6.61 10.61 -5.73
N ARG A 183 6.73 10.12 -6.97
CA ARG A 183 7.81 9.22 -7.42
C ARG A 183 8.50 9.72 -8.70
N PRO A 184 8.93 10.99 -8.76
CA PRO A 184 9.41 11.63 -10.00
C PRO A 184 10.68 10.99 -10.59
N LYS A 185 11.36 10.11 -9.86
CA LYS A 185 12.54 9.39 -10.34
C LYS A 185 12.22 8.02 -10.96
N ASN A 186 11.00 7.53 -10.78
CA ASN A 186 10.56 6.32 -11.47
C ASN A 186 10.16 6.62 -12.91
N LYS A 187 10.29 5.64 -13.78
CA LYS A 187 9.71 5.69 -15.13
C LYS A 187 8.23 5.36 -15.03
N ILE A 188 7.37 6.26 -15.48
CA ILE A 188 5.92 6.07 -15.44
C ILE A 188 5.43 5.76 -16.86
N VAL A 189 4.77 4.62 -17.01
CA VAL A 189 4.21 4.11 -18.26
C VAL A 189 2.69 4.20 -18.17
N LYS A 190 2.12 5.16 -18.90
CA LYS A 190 0.69 5.52 -18.83
C LYS A 190 -0.15 4.64 -19.74
N MET A 191 -0.30 3.37 -19.38
CA MET A 191 -1.09 2.37 -20.13
C MET A 191 -1.46 1.20 -19.22
N GLY A 192 -2.33 0.32 -19.72
CA GLY A 192 -2.57 -0.97 -19.09
C GLY A 192 -1.64 -2.05 -19.64
N ALA A 193 -1.49 -3.14 -18.89
CA ALA A 193 -0.83 -4.35 -19.35
C ALA A 193 -1.90 -5.40 -19.75
N CYS A 194 -1.60 -6.25 -20.73
CA CYS A 194 -2.42 -7.39 -21.10
C CYS A 194 -1.55 -8.62 -21.42
N GLY A 195 -2.15 -9.80 -21.39
CA GLY A 195 -1.47 -11.05 -21.75
C GLY A 195 -1.45 -11.32 -23.25
N GLY A 196 -2.39 -10.76 -24.00
CA GLY A 196 -2.55 -10.94 -25.44
C GLY A 196 -1.84 -9.88 -26.31
N GLU A 197 -2.36 -9.70 -27.52
CA GLU A 197 -1.92 -8.59 -28.38
C GLU A 197 -2.37 -7.26 -27.79
N GLY A 198 -1.50 -6.25 -27.84
CA GLY A 198 -1.80 -4.89 -27.41
C GLY A 198 -2.89 -4.23 -28.25
N GLY A 199 -3.37 -3.09 -27.79
CA GLY A 199 -4.43 -2.33 -28.46
C GLY A 199 -5.05 -1.28 -27.55
N THR A 200 -6.38 -1.20 -27.58
CA THR A 200 -7.16 -0.33 -26.69
C THR A 200 -8.20 -1.16 -25.95
N MET A 201 -8.30 -0.98 -24.66
CA MET A 201 -9.32 -1.63 -23.81
C MET A 201 -10.13 -0.59 -23.03
N GLN A 202 -11.37 -0.95 -22.71
CA GLN A 202 -12.23 -0.17 -21.84
C GLN A 202 -11.79 -0.34 -20.38
N TYR A 203 -11.42 0.75 -19.74
CA TYR A 203 -11.08 0.81 -18.32
C TYR A 203 -12.25 1.35 -17.54
N TYR A 204 -12.87 0.51 -16.73
CA TYR A 204 -14.07 0.84 -15.97
C TYR A 204 -13.69 1.46 -14.62
N GLN A 205 -14.29 2.62 -14.35
CA GLN A 205 -13.99 3.38 -13.15
C GLN A 205 -15.22 3.45 -12.22
N SER A 206 -14.95 3.47 -10.93
CA SER A 206 -15.98 3.73 -9.93
C SER A 206 -16.53 5.14 -10.07
N SER A 207 -17.87 5.27 -10.10
CA SER A 207 -18.56 6.56 -10.09
C SER A 207 -18.44 7.30 -8.74
N VAL A 208 -18.06 6.61 -7.67
CA VAL A 208 -17.95 7.19 -6.33
C VAL A 208 -16.61 7.89 -6.13
N SER A 209 -15.54 7.35 -6.70
CA SER A 209 -14.22 7.95 -6.58
C SER A 209 -13.26 7.45 -7.66
N ALA A 210 -12.63 8.36 -8.38
CA ALA A 210 -11.53 8.04 -9.30
C ALA A 210 -10.25 7.58 -8.55
N TYR A 211 -10.21 7.77 -7.23
CA TYR A 211 -9.09 7.40 -6.35
C TYR A 211 -9.23 6.02 -5.72
N THR A 212 -10.11 5.18 -6.24
CA THR A 212 -10.28 3.82 -5.74
C THR A 212 -9.33 2.84 -6.43
N GLY A 213 -8.86 1.85 -5.68
CA GLY A 213 -8.15 0.70 -6.21
C GLY A 213 -9.04 -0.31 -6.94
N TYR A 214 -10.35 -0.11 -6.98
CA TYR A 214 -11.29 -1.07 -7.57
C TYR A 214 -11.56 -0.89 -9.07
N ASN A 215 -10.89 0.04 -9.73
CA ASN A 215 -11.02 0.22 -11.18
C ASN A 215 -10.43 -0.98 -11.94
N THR A 216 -11.03 -1.38 -13.05
CA THR A 216 -10.67 -2.64 -13.71
C THR A 216 -10.87 -2.59 -15.23
N PHE A 217 -10.15 -3.42 -15.97
CA PHE A 217 -10.42 -3.73 -17.38
C PHE A 217 -11.43 -4.88 -17.52
N ASP A 218 -11.68 -5.65 -16.46
CA ASP A 218 -12.63 -6.75 -16.47
C ASP A 218 -14.08 -6.22 -16.40
N LYS A 219 -14.81 -6.41 -17.50
CA LYS A 219 -16.20 -5.98 -17.62
C LYS A 219 -17.14 -6.69 -16.65
N GLU A 220 -16.91 -7.99 -16.40
CA GLU A 220 -17.77 -8.76 -15.50
C GLU A 220 -17.55 -8.32 -14.05
N LEU A 221 -16.31 -8.09 -13.68
CA LEU A 221 -15.93 -7.56 -12.37
C LEU A 221 -16.49 -6.15 -12.16
N ALA A 222 -16.43 -5.30 -13.18
CA ALA A 222 -17.02 -3.96 -13.15
C ALA A 222 -18.54 -4.02 -12.91
N LEU A 223 -19.24 -4.92 -13.60
CA LEU A 223 -20.67 -5.14 -13.39
C LEU A 223 -20.98 -5.64 -11.96
N LYS A 224 -20.21 -6.61 -11.46
CA LYS A 224 -20.35 -7.11 -10.08
C LYS A 224 -20.15 -6.01 -9.03
N ARG A 225 -19.27 -5.04 -9.33
CA ARG A 225 -18.98 -3.88 -8.49
C ARG A 225 -20.01 -2.74 -8.67
N GLY A 226 -20.96 -2.89 -9.59
CA GLY A 226 -22.00 -1.88 -9.86
C GLY A 226 -21.50 -0.66 -10.60
N PHE A 227 -20.44 -0.78 -11.40
CA PHE A 227 -19.91 0.33 -12.20
C PHE A 227 -20.82 0.62 -13.39
N ASP A 228 -20.90 1.90 -13.75
CA ASP A 228 -21.56 2.31 -14.99
C ASP A 228 -20.61 2.06 -16.17
N LEU A 229 -20.93 1.07 -16.99
CA LEU A 229 -20.13 0.69 -18.13
C LEU A 229 -20.05 1.77 -19.24
N GLN A 230 -20.93 2.77 -19.21
CA GLN A 230 -20.91 3.87 -20.19
C GLN A 230 -19.81 4.90 -19.87
N ASN A 231 -19.29 4.90 -18.63
CA ASN A 231 -18.25 5.81 -18.16
C ASN A 231 -16.84 5.22 -18.23
N GLY A 232 -16.64 4.15 -19.02
CA GLY A 232 -15.31 3.59 -19.25
C GLY A 232 -14.42 4.52 -20.06
N LEU A 233 -13.11 4.46 -19.80
CA LEU A 233 -12.10 5.15 -20.58
C LEU A 233 -11.44 4.21 -21.59
N ASP A 234 -11.22 4.69 -22.80
CA ASP A 234 -10.39 3.99 -23.79
C ASP A 234 -8.92 4.15 -23.41
N ILE A 235 -8.30 3.09 -22.93
CA ILE A 235 -6.90 3.10 -22.48
C ILE A 235 -6.06 2.22 -23.40
N PRO A 236 -4.88 2.69 -23.85
CA PRO A 236 -3.94 1.84 -24.58
C PRO A 236 -3.42 0.73 -23.64
N VAL A 237 -3.35 -0.49 -24.17
CA VAL A 237 -2.79 -1.65 -23.48
C VAL A 237 -1.73 -2.31 -24.35
N HIS A 238 -0.65 -2.77 -23.72
CA HIS A 238 0.39 -3.52 -24.42
C HIS A 238 0.63 -4.88 -23.74
N ASN A 239 1.14 -5.82 -24.51
CA ASN A 239 1.57 -7.10 -23.97
C ASN A 239 2.63 -6.89 -22.87
N ILE A 240 2.49 -7.59 -21.75
CA ILE A 240 3.40 -7.44 -20.60
C ILE A 240 4.87 -7.62 -20.96
N ASN A 241 5.20 -8.58 -21.84
CA ASN A 241 6.58 -8.82 -22.27
C ASN A 241 7.10 -7.65 -23.12
N GLN A 242 6.26 -7.11 -24.00
CA GLN A 242 6.61 -5.94 -24.81
C GLN A 242 6.83 -4.71 -23.92
N ILE A 243 5.98 -4.49 -22.91
CA ILE A 243 6.18 -3.39 -21.94
C ILE A 243 7.56 -3.51 -21.28
N PHE A 244 7.97 -4.71 -20.89
CA PHE A 244 9.27 -4.93 -20.25
C PHE A 244 10.42 -4.67 -21.21
N GLU A 245 10.32 -5.13 -22.47
CA GLU A 245 11.32 -4.88 -23.51
C GLU A 245 11.56 -3.39 -23.76
N GLU A 246 10.48 -2.63 -23.84
CA GLU A 246 10.53 -1.20 -24.19
C GLU A 246 10.89 -0.30 -23.01
N ASN A 247 10.59 -0.74 -21.80
CA ASN A 247 10.61 0.14 -20.62
C ASN A 247 11.62 -0.24 -19.55
N CYS A 248 12.05 -1.51 -19.49
CA CYS A 248 13.00 -1.95 -18.49
C CYS A 248 14.44 -1.89 -19.00
N VAL A 249 15.33 -1.30 -18.21
CA VAL A 249 16.76 -1.20 -18.54
C VAL A 249 17.53 -2.50 -18.26
N ARG A 250 16.95 -3.38 -17.45
CA ARG A 250 17.44 -4.72 -17.12
C ARG A 250 16.27 -5.58 -16.61
N CYS A 251 16.50 -6.88 -16.43
CA CYS A 251 15.50 -7.74 -15.81
C CYS A 251 15.19 -7.23 -14.38
N PRO A 252 13.91 -7.07 -14.02
CA PRO A 252 13.53 -6.66 -12.68
C PRO A 252 13.95 -7.69 -11.61
N ASP A 253 14.27 -7.20 -10.43
CA ASP A 253 14.46 -8.07 -9.26
C ASP A 253 13.12 -8.42 -8.61
N VAL A 254 12.17 -7.49 -8.68
CA VAL A 254 10.80 -7.63 -8.17
C VAL A 254 9.79 -7.17 -9.21
N ILE A 255 8.70 -7.91 -9.33
CA ILE A 255 7.47 -7.46 -9.98
C ILE A 255 6.36 -7.47 -8.95
N ASP A 256 5.57 -6.41 -8.91
CA ASP A 256 4.28 -6.34 -8.23
C ASP A 256 3.18 -6.27 -9.29
N ILE A 257 2.17 -7.12 -9.19
CA ILE A 257 1.01 -7.16 -10.10
C ILE A 257 -0.25 -7.11 -9.26
N ASP A 258 -0.96 -6.01 -9.33
CA ASP A 258 -2.24 -5.78 -8.68
C ASP A 258 -3.13 -4.98 -9.64
N THR A 259 -3.83 -5.70 -10.50
CA THR A 259 -4.53 -5.12 -11.65
C THR A 259 -6.04 -5.26 -11.59
N GLU A 260 -6.52 -5.76 -10.44
CA GLU A 260 -7.96 -5.89 -10.21
C GLU A 260 -8.65 -6.75 -11.29
N GLY A 261 -8.09 -7.97 -11.50
CA GLY A 261 -8.69 -9.00 -12.33
C GLY A 261 -7.90 -9.46 -13.55
N MET A 262 -6.78 -8.83 -13.89
CA MET A 262 -5.91 -9.28 -14.98
C MET A 262 -4.67 -10.07 -14.51
N ASP A 263 -4.49 -10.22 -13.22
CA ASP A 263 -3.27 -10.72 -12.54
C ASP A 263 -2.86 -12.10 -13.04
N PHE A 264 -3.81 -13.04 -13.06
CA PHE A 264 -3.57 -14.41 -13.52
C PHE A 264 -3.18 -14.45 -15.00
N GLU A 265 -3.88 -13.71 -15.86
CA GLU A 265 -3.60 -13.63 -17.30
C GLU A 265 -2.21 -13.04 -17.54
N LEU A 266 -1.86 -11.97 -16.85
CA LEU A 266 -0.56 -11.31 -16.98
C LEU A 266 0.57 -12.26 -16.58
N LEU A 267 0.43 -12.94 -15.44
CA LEU A 267 1.42 -13.92 -14.99
C LEU A 267 1.52 -15.12 -15.92
N GLN A 268 0.40 -15.58 -16.46
CA GLN A 268 0.40 -16.66 -17.44
C GLN A 268 1.17 -16.28 -18.71
N ALA A 269 0.99 -15.04 -19.19
CA ALA A 269 1.63 -14.53 -20.39
C ALA A 269 3.10 -14.13 -20.21
N LEU A 270 3.50 -13.78 -18.98
CA LEU A 270 4.87 -13.34 -18.69
C LEU A 270 5.89 -14.42 -19.06
N ASP A 271 6.83 -14.08 -19.92
CA ASP A 271 7.97 -14.93 -20.29
C ASP A 271 9.02 -14.94 -19.16
N THR A 272 8.86 -15.86 -18.23
CA THR A 272 9.75 -16.00 -17.06
C THR A 272 11.08 -16.69 -17.37
N GLU A 273 11.29 -17.19 -18.57
CA GLU A 273 12.60 -17.67 -19.03
C GLU A 273 13.45 -16.49 -19.48
N ARG A 274 12.85 -15.56 -20.20
CA ARG A 274 13.50 -14.34 -20.65
C ARG A 274 13.63 -13.30 -19.53
N PHE A 275 12.57 -13.10 -18.77
CA PHE A 275 12.53 -12.18 -17.63
C PHE A 275 12.52 -12.98 -16.32
N ARG A 276 13.70 -13.47 -15.93
CA ARG A 276 13.85 -14.29 -14.73
C ARG A 276 13.88 -13.40 -13.50
N VAL A 277 12.68 -12.98 -13.06
CA VAL A 277 12.47 -12.14 -11.88
C VAL A 277 12.71 -12.94 -10.61
N LYS A 278 13.31 -12.34 -9.57
CA LYS A 278 13.61 -13.03 -8.33
C LYS A 278 12.38 -13.23 -7.45
N LEU A 279 11.55 -12.18 -7.36
CA LEU A 279 10.34 -12.15 -6.55
C LEU A 279 9.17 -11.59 -7.35
N ILE A 280 8.03 -12.23 -7.25
CA ILE A 280 6.75 -11.79 -7.81
C ILE A 280 5.76 -11.69 -6.67
N CYS A 281 5.18 -10.51 -6.50
CA CYS A 281 4.03 -10.27 -5.63
C CYS A 281 2.81 -10.06 -6.53
N THR A 282 1.71 -10.70 -6.21
CA THR A 282 0.49 -10.58 -7.03
C THR A 282 -0.76 -10.78 -6.20
N GLU A 283 -1.83 -10.04 -6.53
CA GLU A 283 -3.15 -10.32 -5.98
C GLU A 283 -3.63 -11.71 -6.41
N ILE A 284 -4.18 -12.48 -5.48
CA ILE A 284 -4.76 -13.78 -5.77
C ILE A 284 -6.29 -13.66 -5.76
N CYS A 285 -6.85 -13.46 -6.94
CA CYS A 285 -8.29 -13.25 -7.15
C CYS A 285 -9.08 -14.55 -7.35
N THR A 286 -8.41 -15.69 -7.54
CA THR A 286 -9.02 -17.01 -7.75
C THR A 286 -8.62 -17.99 -6.62
N SER A 287 -8.38 -19.26 -6.95
CA SER A 287 -7.85 -20.19 -5.95
C SER A 287 -6.33 -20.13 -5.87
N ASP A 288 -5.80 -20.21 -4.65
CA ASP A 288 -4.35 -20.31 -4.43
C ASP A 288 -3.74 -21.48 -5.23
N ASP A 289 -4.46 -22.61 -5.34
CA ASP A 289 -4.01 -23.81 -6.07
C ASP A 289 -3.75 -23.55 -7.57
N GLU A 290 -4.60 -22.74 -8.21
CA GLU A 290 -4.42 -22.41 -9.65
C GLU A 290 -3.21 -21.53 -9.88
N PHE A 291 -3.00 -20.52 -9.02
CA PHE A 291 -1.80 -19.68 -9.06
C PHE A 291 -0.55 -20.49 -8.77
N ASP A 292 -0.58 -21.33 -7.75
CA ASP A 292 0.56 -22.16 -7.35
C ASP A 292 0.96 -23.16 -8.44
N ASP A 293 -0.01 -23.82 -9.09
CA ASP A 293 0.24 -24.73 -10.21
C ASP A 293 0.85 -24.03 -11.41
N MET A 294 0.37 -22.82 -11.74
CA MET A 294 0.93 -22.01 -12.82
C MET A 294 2.35 -21.56 -12.47
N MET A 295 2.57 -21.03 -11.27
CA MET A 295 3.86 -20.51 -10.84
C MET A 295 4.91 -21.62 -10.71
N LYS A 296 4.50 -22.80 -10.26
CA LYS A 296 5.37 -23.98 -10.20
C LYS A 296 5.86 -24.43 -11.60
N LYS A 297 4.98 -24.38 -12.62
CA LYS A 297 5.37 -24.65 -14.02
C LYS A 297 6.40 -23.62 -14.51
N LYS A 298 6.36 -22.41 -14.02
CA LYS A 298 7.31 -21.33 -14.30
C LYS A 298 8.54 -21.36 -13.38
N ARG A 299 8.68 -22.39 -12.54
CA ARG A 299 9.79 -22.62 -11.61
C ARG A 299 9.87 -21.55 -10.51
N TYR A 300 8.70 -21.18 -9.96
CA TYR A 300 8.57 -20.36 -8.77
C TYR A 300 7.95 -21.15 -7.64
N ILE A 301 8.34 -20.81 -6.42
CA ILE A 301 7.85 -21.42 -5.17
C ILE A 301 6.97 -20.38 -4.48
N HIS A 302 5.82 -20.79 -3.98
CA HIS A 302 5.01 -19.96 -3.10
C HIS A 302 5.81 -19.71 -1.82
N PHE A 303 6.29 -18.46 -1.66
CA PHE A 303 7.19 -18.08 -0.58
C PHE A 303 6.42 -17.58 0.64
N MET A 304 5.37 -16.77 0.42
CA MET A 304 4.53 -16.25 1.48
C MET A 304 3.14 -15.88 0.96
N ARG A 305 2.13 -16.00 1.82
CA ARG A 305 0.76 -15.54 1.58
C ARG A 305 0.42 -14.43 2.57
N THR A 306 -0.11 -13.32 2.09
CA THR A 306 -0.74 -12.27 2.90
C THR A 306 -2.26 -12.35 2.76
N SER A 307 -3.04 -11.39 3.25
CA SER A 307 -4.51 -11.49 3.13
C SER A 307 -4.98 -11.46 1.68
N GLU A 308 -4.36 -10.67 0.83
CA GLU A 308 -4.77 -10.45 -0.56
C GLU A 308 -3.72 -10.98 -1.56
N ASN A 309 -2.42 -11.00 -1.19
CA ASN A 309 -1.33 -11.27 -2.12
C ASN A 309 -0.62 -12.60 -1.89
N GLY A 310 -0.20 -13.23 -2.99
CA GLY A 310 0.81 -14.29 -3.01
C GLY A 310 2.17 -13.73 -3.39
N ILE A 311 3.20 -14.11 -2.64
CA ILE A 311 4.59 -13.78 -2.94
C ILE A 311 5.30 -15.04 -3.40
N TYR A 312 5.86 -14.99 -4.60
CA TYR A 312 6.53 -16.11 -5.24
C TYR A 312 8.02 -15.82 -5.41
N LEU A 313 8.83 -16.81 -5.05
CA LEU A 313 10.28 -16.78 -5.15
C LEU A 313 10.75 -17.68 -6.28
N ALA A 314 11.64 -17.21 -7.14
CA ALA A 314 12.30 -18.09 -8.12
C ALA A 314 13.10 -19.21 -7.41
N GLU A 315 12.88 -20.46 -7.83
CA GLU A 315 13.32 -21.65 -7.10
C GLU A 315 14.82 -21.71 -6.81
N GLU A 316 15.65 -21.12 -7.68
CA GLU A 316 17.11 -21.08 -7.53
C GLU A 316 17.59 -20.23 -6.35
N TYR A 317 16.69 -19.43 -5.72
CA TYR A 317 17.05 -18.60 -4.58
C TYR A 317 16.64 -19.20 -3.22
N ILE A 318 15.95 -20.33 -3.18
CA ILE A 318 15.42 -20.90 -1.93
C ILE A 318 16.50 -21.20 -0.90
N ASP A 319 17.69 -21.63 -1.35
CA ASP A 319 18.82 -21.94 -0.46
C ASP A 319 19.36 -20.71 0.30
N LYS A 320 18.98 -19.49 -0.11
CA LYS A 320 19.35 -18.25 0.60
C LYS A 320 18.61 -18.08 1.92
N PHE A 321 17.52 -18.83 2.12
CA PHE A 321 16.64 -18.73 3.27
C PHE A 321 16.77 -19.93 4.24
N HIS A 322 17.56 -20.95 3.90
CA HIS A 322 17.79 -22.14 4.72
C HIS A 322 19.00 -22.02 5.69
N ARG A 323 19.45 -20.81 6.01
CA ARG A 323 20.61 -20.60 6.89
C ARG A 323 20.21 -20.14 8.28
#